data_7d12da4745a757977bdbdd26455c0715
#
_entry.id   7d12da4745a757977bdbdd26455c0715
#
_cell.length_a   1.000
_cell.length_b   1.000
_cell.length_c   1.000
_cell.angle_alpha   90.00
_cell.angle_beta   90.00
_cell.angle_gamma   90.00
#
_symmetry.space_group_name_H-M   'P 1'
#
loop_
_entity.id
_entity.type
_entity.pdbx_description
1 polymer ?
#
loop_
_entity_poly.entity_id
_entity_poly.type
_entity_poly.pdbx_seq_one_letter_code
_entity_poly.pdbx_strand_id
1 'polypeptide(L)'
;MLKVVAFMKQVAVGLQMEGNFGTAHIYRSSLNAIIAYGGKRDFAFREVTPEWLKGFEIHLRSRGCSWNTVSTYLRTFRAVYNRAVDRRMAPYVPHLFRSVYTGTRADRKRALCEEDMKK
;
A
#
# COMPACT_ATOMS: atom_id res chain seq x y z
N MET A 1 11.85 16.63 -6.42
CA MET A 1 11.13 15.38 -6.62
C MET A 1 10.23 15.08 -5.44
N LEU A 2 9.00 14.65 -5.68
CA LEU A 2 8.07 14.37 -4.60
C LEU A 2 8.43 13.08 -3.88
N LYS A 3 8.20 13.08 -2.58
CA LYS A 3 8.33 11.87 -1.78
C LYS A 3 6.99 11.14 -1.73
N VAL A 4 6.95 10.05 -0.99
CA VAL A 4 5.78 9.15 -1.00
C VAL A 4 4.50 9.86 -0.59
N VAL A 5 4.52 10.55 0.57
CA VAL A 5 3.32 11.18 1.11
C VAL A 5 2.83 12.29 0.18
N ALA A 6 3.73 13.14 -0.27
CA ALA A 6 3.37 14.26 -1.15
C ALA A 6 2.80 13.75 -2.47
N PHE A 7 3.42 12.74 -3.05
CA PHE A 7 2.94 12.17 -4.32
C PHE A 7 1.56 11.53 -4.15
N MET A 8 1.38 10.79 -3.08
CA MET A 8 0.11 10.11 -2.83
C MET A 8 -1.03 11.11 -2.60
N LYS A 9 -0.74 12.22 -1.91
CA LYS A 9 -1.72 13.30 -1.76
C LYS A 9 -2.10 13.87 -3.11
N GLN A 10 -1.13 14.08 -3.98
CA GLN A 10 -1.38 14.62 -5.30
C GLN A 10 -2.26 13.68 -6.12
N VAL A 11 -2.02 12.38 -6.06
CA VAL A 11 -2.82 11.39 -6.75
C VAL A 11 -4.27 11.41 -6.23
N ALA A 12 -4.43 11.47 -4.90
CA ALA A 12 -5.76 11.50 -4.30
C ALA A 12 -6.54 12.74 -4.72
N VAL A 13 -5.89 13.89 -4.72
CA VAL A 13 -6.52 15.15 -5.15
C VAL A 13 -6.95 15.05 -6.63
N GLY A 14 -6.09 14.49 -7.47
CA GLY A 14 -6.42 14.32 -8.88
C GLY A 14 -7.63 13.44 -9.08
N LEU A 15 -7.73 12.35 -8.34
CA LEU A 15 -8.88 11.46 -8.41
C LEU A 15 -10.16 12.17 -7.99
N GLN A 16 -10.07 12.98 -6.94
CA GLN A 16 -11.24 13.73 -6.47
C GLN A 16 -11.70 14.74 -7.53
N MET A 17 -10.75 15.41 -8.16
CA MET A 17 -11.08 16.39 -9.19
C MET A 17 -11.69 15.75 -10.43
N GLU A 18 -11.38 14.48 -10.67
CA GLU A 18 -11.98 13.72 -11.79
C GLU A 18 -13.35 13.15 -11.44
N GLY A 19 -13.81 13.35 -10.21
CA GLY A 19 -15.09 12.80 -9.78
C GLY A 19 -15.02 11.39 -9.22
N ASN A 20 -13.83 10.84 -9.07
CA ASN A 20 -13.64 9.49 -8.53
C ASN A 20 -13.56 9.53 -7.00
N PHE A 21 -14.65 9.97 -6.36
CA PHE A 21 -14.64 10.25 -4.93
C PHE A 21 -14.42 9.01 -4.08
N GLY A 22 -15.00 7.88 -4.47
CA GLY A 22 -14.81 6.64 -3.73
C GLY A 22 -13.37 6.18 -3.73
N THR A 23 -12.74 6.23 -4.91
CA THR A 23 -11.34 5.85 -5.05
C THR A 23 -10.44 6.83 -4.31
N ALA A 24 -10.74 8.13 -4.41
CA ALA A 24 -9.97 9.15 -3.69
C ALA A 24 -10.04 8.92 -2.19
N HIS A 25 -11.20 8.53 -1.67
CA HIS A 25 -11.36 8.24 -0.26
C HIS A 25 -10.47 7.07 0.17
N ILE A 26 -10.42 6.01 -0.63
CA ILE A 26 -9.57 4.85 -0.34
C ILE A 26 -8.09 5.27 -0.32
N TYR A 27 -7.68 6.10 -1.27
CA TYR A 27 -6.30 6.59 -1.33
C TYR A 27 -5.96 7.42 -0.09
N ARG A 28 -6.89 8.28 0.36
CA ARG A 28 -6.66 9.08 1.57
C ARG A 28 -6.58 8.21 2.82
N SER A 29 -7.45 7.20 2.91
CA SER A 29 -7.42 6.30 4.07
C SER A 29 -6.11 5.53 4.11
N SER A 30 -5.64 5.04 2.95
CA SER A 30 -4.35 4.37 2.87
C SER A 30 -3.21 5.29 3.25
N LEU A 31 -3.27 6.54 2.78
CA LEU A 31 -2.26 7.54 3.08
C LEU A 31 -2.19 7.82 4.58
N ASN A 32 -3.36 7.97 5.23
CA ASN A 32 -3.39 8.21 6.66
C ASN A 32 -2.76 7.06 7.45
N ALA A 33 -3.01 5.82 7.00
CA ALA A 33 -2.41 4.65 7.64
C ALA A 33 -0.89 4.65 7.45
N ILE A 34 -0.41 5.03 6.27
CA ILE A 34 1.02 5.11 5.97
C ILE A 34 1.67 6.18 6.83
N ILE A 35 1.04 7.35 6.97
CA ILE A 35 1.55 8.43 7.81
C ILE A 35 1.65 7.98 9.25
N ALA A 36 0.63 7.30 9.76
CA ALA A 36 0.62 6.81 11.12
C ALA A 36 1.76 5.81 11.36
N TYR A 37 1.99 4.93 10.40
CA TYR A 37 3.08 3.96 10.51
C TYR A 37 4.45 4.64 10.41
N GLY A 38 4.58 5.61 9.51
CA GLY A 38 5.85 6.26 9.24
C GLY A 38 6.22 7.38 10.19
N GLY A 39 5.41 7.66 11.22
CA GLY A 39 5.73 8.70 12.20
C GLY A 39 5.43 10.11 11.75
N LYS A 40 4.51 10.26 10.82
CA LYS A 40 4.04 11.57 10.33
C LYS A 40 5.08 12.33 9.51
N ARG A 41 6.10 11.63 9.05
CA ARG A 41 7.16 12.23 8.26
C ARG A 41 7.11 11.67 6.85
N ASP A 42 7.37 12.53 5.85
CA ASP A 42 7.45 12.03 4.48
C ASP A 42 8.77 11.25 4.31
N PHE A 43 8.80 10.37 3.33
CA PHE A 43 9.96 9.53 3.11
C PHE A 43 10.09 9.24 1.60
N ALA A 44 11.30 8.87 1.19
CA ALA A 44 11.58 8.63 -0.22
C ALA A 44 11.06 7.26 -0.66
N PHE A 45 10.73 7.14 -1.94
CA PHE A 45 10.29 5.85 -2.49
C PHE A 45 11.34 4.76 -2.31
N ARG A 46 12.63 5.11 -2.36
CA ARG A 46 13.69 4.12 -2.19
C ARG A 46 13.73 3.52 -0.78
N GLU A 47 13.06 4.15 0.17
CA GLU A 47 12.97 3.61 1.53
C GLU A 47 11.92 2.51 1.63
N VAL A 48 11.09 2.33 0.60
CA VAL A 48 10.10 1.27 0.57
C VAL A 48 10.78 -0.03 0.17
N THR A 49 10.89 -0.93 1.12
CA THR A 49 11.53 -2.23 0.94
C THR A 49 10.53 -3.32 1.31
N PRO A 50 10.80 -4.59 0.96
CA PRO A 50 9.93 -5.67 1.42
C PRO A 50 9.79 -5.68 2.94
N GLU A 51 10.85 -5.36 3.67
CA GLU A 51 10.82 -5.27 5.13
C GLU A 51 9.89 -4.15 5.59
N TRP A 52 9.98 -2.99 4.96
CA TRP A 52 9.10 -1.88 5.28
C TRP A 52 7.63 -2.26 5.05
N LEU A 53 7.36 -2.89 3.92
CA LEU A 53 6.01 -3.32 3.59
C LEU A 53 5.47 -4.35 4.56
N LYS A 54 6.33 -5.30 4.95
CA LYS A 54 5.91 -6.32 5.90
C LYS A 54 5.63 -5.70 7.26
N GLY A 55 6.46 -4.75 7.68
CA GLY A 55 6.22 -4.00 8.91
C GLY A 55 4.90 -3.24 8.87
N PHE A 56 4.59 -2.64 7.73
CA PHE A 56 3.33 -1.93 7.56
C PHE A 56 2.14 -2.89 7.65
N GLU A 57 2.25 -4.06 7.03
CA GLU A 57 1.21 -5.09 7.12
C GLU A 57 0.97 -5.49 8.57
N ILE A 58 2.05 -5.76 9.29
CA ILE A 58 1.96 -6.15 10.71
C ILE A 58 1.34 -5.02 11.54
N HIS A 59 1.74 -3.78 11.25
CA HIS A 59 1.18 -2.61 11.92
C HIS A 59 -0.33 -2.54 11.75
N LEU A 60 -0.80 -2.73 10.52
CA LEU A 60 -2.24 -2.70 10.24
C LEU A 60 -2.98 -3.80 10.98
N ARG A 61 -2.42 -5.01 10.98
CA ARG A 61 -3.04 -6.13 11.68
C ARG A 61 -3.07 -5.89 13.19
N SER A 62 -2.01 -5.31 13.73
CA SER A 62 -1.94 -5.04 15.17
C SER A 62 -2.98 -4.01 15.60
N ARG A 63 -3.43 -3.17 14.67
CA ARG A 63 -4.45 -2.18 14.94
C ARG A 63 -5.86 -2.71 14.72
N GLY A 64 -6.00 -3.99 14.44
CA GLY A 64 -7.30 -4.61 14.28
C GLY A 64 -7.86 -4.59 12.87
N CYS A 65 -7.07 -4.18 11.88
CA CYS A 65 -7.53 -4.19 10.49
C CYS A 65 -7.74 -5.61 10.01
N SER A 66 -8.85 -5.84 9.33
CA SER A 66 -9.11 -7.14 8.72
C SER A 66 -8.17 -7.35 7.54
N TRP A 67 -8.03 -8.61 7.11
CA TRP A 67 -7.21 -8.90 5.93
C TRP A 67 -7.72 -8.19 4.70
N ASN A 68 -9.04 -8.00 4.58
CA ASN A 68 -9.61 -7.26 3.47
C ASN A 68 -9.14 -5.81 3.46
N THR A 69 -9.13 -5.17 4.62
CA THR A 69 -8.64 -3.79 4.75
C THR A 69 -7.16 -3.72 4.45
N VAL A 70 -6.38 -4.66 4.98
CA VAL A 70 -4.93 -4.72 4.73
C VAL A 70 -4.66 -4.84 3.24
N SER A 71 -5.36 -5.76 2.56
CA SER A 71 -5.14 -5.93 1.13
C SER A 71 -5.51 -4.69 0.34
N THR A 72 -6.59 -4.01 0.74
CA THR A 72 -7.01 -2.78 0.07
C THR A 72 -5.94 -1.70 0.17
N TYR A 73 -5.39 -1.49 1.36
CA TYR A 73 -4.36 -0.47 1.56
C TYR A 73 -3.08 -0.82 0.82
N LEU A 74 -2.67 -2.09 0.85
CA LEU A 74 -1.45 -2.50 0.18
C LEU A 74 -1.58 -2.47 -1.34
N ARG A 75 -2.74 -2.86 -1.88
CA ARG A 75 -2.99 -2.75 -3.32
C ARG A 75 -2.99 -1.29 -3.77
N THR A 76 -3.58 -0.42 -2.96
CA THR A 76 -3.60 1.02 -3.25
C THR A 76 -2.18 1.56 -3.27
N PHE A 77 -1.38 1.21 -2.29
CA PHE A 77 0.01 1.65 -2.24
C PHE A 77 0.81 1.10 -3.42
N ARG A 78 0.56 -0.15 -3.80
CA ARG A 78 1.21 -0.73 -4.98
C ARG A 78 0.89 0.08 -6.24
N ALA A 79 -0.37 0.49 -6.40
CA ALA A 79 -0.76 1.31 -7.55
C ALA A 79 -0.03 2.65 -7.54
N VAL A 80 0.09 3.26 -6.37
CA VAL A 80 0.84 4.53 -6.22
C VAL A 80 2.30 4.32 -6.58
N TYR A 81 2.90 3.26 -6.04
CA TYR A 81 4.31 2.97 -6.31
C TYR A 81 4.55 2.75 -7.80
N ASN A 82 3.67 1.99 -8.46
CA ASN A 82 3.81 1.73 -9.89
C ASN A 82 3.67 3.02 -10.71
N ARG A 83 2.79 3.93 -10.31
CA ARG A 83 2.72 5.25 -10.97
C ARG A 83 4.02 6.01 -10.82
N ALA A 84 4.61 5.95 -9.64
CA ALA A 84 5.88 6.64 -9.38
C ALA A 84 7.00 6.03 -10.23
N VAL A 85 7.01 4.72 -10.39
CA VAL A 85 7.99 4.06 -11.26
C VAL A 85 7.82 4.54 -12.70
N ASP A 86 6.58 4.60 -13.19
CA ASP A 86 6.30 5.06 -14.55
C ASP A 86 6.76 6.49 -14.76
N ARG A 87 6.73 7.30 -13.72
CA ARG A 87 7.17 8.70 -13.79
C ARG A 87 8.63 8.87 -13.40
N ARG A 88 9.35 7.78 -13.23
CA ARG A 88 10.76 7.75 -12.86
C ARG A 88 11.04 8.44 -11.52
N MET A 89 10.06 8.41 -10.62
CA MET A 89 10.20 8.95 -9.27
C MET A 89 10.57 7.87 -8.27
N ALA A 90 10.41 6.60 -8.64
CA ALA A 90 10.71 5.47 -7.77
C ALA A 90 11.49 4.43 -8.56
N PRO A 91 12.39 3.69 -7.89
CA PRO A 91 13.11 2.61 -8.56
C PRO A 91 12.18 1.43 -8.81
N TYR A 92 12.36 0.78 -9.95
CA TYR A 92 11.64 -0.46 -10.21
C TYR A 92 12.30 -1.58 -9.41
N VAL A 93 11.53 -2.24 -8.56
CA VAL A 93 12.02 -3.37 -7.75
C VAL A 93 11.14 -4.56 -8.05
N PRO A 94 11.67 -5.60 -8.74
CA PRO A 94 10.86 -6.79 -9.03
C PRO A 94 10.35 -7.44 -7.77
N HIS A 95 9.08 -7.81 -7.79
CA HIS A 95 8.45 -8.56 -6.70
C HIS A 95 8.47 -7.82 -5.35
N LEU A 96 8.50 -6.49 -5.37
CA LEU A 96 8.56 -5.69 -4.15
C LEU A 96 7.44 -6.03 -3.17
N PHE A 97 6.22 -6.23 -3.68
CA PHE A 97 5.04 -6.49 -2.85
C PHE A 97 4.75 -7.98 -2.65
N ARG A 98 5.70 -8.85 -3.00
CA ARG A 98 5.47 -10.28 -3.01
C ARG A 98 5.21 -10.87 -1.61
N SER A 99 5.84 -10.30 -0.59
CA SER A 99 5.78 -10.84 0.77
C SER A 99 4.59 -10.35 1.57
N VAL A 100 3.77 -9.45 1.01
CA VAL A 100 2.64 -8.89 1.73
C VAL A 100 1.34 -9.24 1.05
N TYR A 101 0.27 -9.20 1.81
CA TYR A 101 -1.04 -9.62 1.32
C TYR A 101 -1.71 -8.49 0.54
N THR A 102 -1.88 -8.70 -0.74
CA THR A 102 -2.56 -7.73 -1.60
C THR A 102 -3.91 -8.25 -2.11
N GLY A 103 -4.31 -9.44 -1.67
CA GLY A 103 -5.60 -10.00 -2.08
C GLY A 103 -5.66 -10.51 -3.50
N THR A 104 -4.51 -10.66 -4.17
CA THR A 104 -4.48 -11.05 -5.57
C THR A 104 -4.39 -12.54 -5.82
N ARG A 105 -4.38 -13.34 -4.75
CA ARG A 105 -4.30 -14.74 -4.92
C ARG A 105 -5.45 -15.34 -4.37
N ALA A 106 -5.85 -15.95 -4.86
CA ALA A 106 -7.03 -16.36 -4.27
C ALA A 106 -6.99 -17.54 -3.45
N ASP A 107 -5.85 -16.90 -3.77
CA ASP A 107 -5.97 -17.33 -3.38
C ASP A 107 -5.97 -18.19 -2.83
N ARG A 108 -5.69 -18.40 -3.13
CA ARG A 108 -5.65 -19.00 -2.69
C ARG A 108 -5.66 -19.56 -1.79
N LYS A 109 -5.57 -19.63 -1.82
CA LYS A 109 -5.73 -19.92 -1.02
C LYS A 109 -5.54 -20.27 -0.11
N ARG A 110 -5.27 -20.48 -0.29
CA ARG A 110 -5.24 -20.52 0.57
C ARG A 110 -4.98 -20.65 1.38
N ALA A 111 -4.90 -21.07 1.05
CA ALA A 111 -4.89 -20.92 1.87
C ALA A 111 -4.41 -21.11 2.60
N LEU A 112 -4.11 -21.45 2.41
CA LEU A 112 -3.99 -21.44 3.10
C LEU A 112 -3.64 -21.55 3.84
N CYS A 113 -3.47 -22.00 3.67
CA CYS A 113 -3.52 -21.91 4.33
C CYS A 113 -3.13 -22.10 4.87
N GLU A 114 -3.01 -22.34 4.93
CA GLU A 114 -3.05 -22.38 5.40
C GLU A 114 -2.95 -22.35 5.99
N GLU A 115 -2.76 -22.71 5.82
CA GLU A 115 -2.91 -22.62 6.22
C GLU A 115 -3.02 -22.44 6.70
N ASP A 116 -2.75 -22.77 6.46
CA ASP A 116 -3.10 -22.53 6.69
C ASP A 116 -2.95 -22.51 7.22
N MET A 117 -2.93 -22.76 7.20
CA MET A 117 -3.13 -22.63 7.43
C MET A 117 -3.02 -22.62 7.96
N LYS A 118 -2.95 -22.89 8.01
CA LYS A 118 -3.09 -22.85 8.23
C LYS A 118 -3.04 -22.70 8.59
N LYS A 119 -2.98 -22.92 8.58
CA LYS A 119 -3.21 -22.69 8.62
C LYS A 119 -2.99 -22.40 8.82
#